data_29abd7bfafcc090c2370dfc156ce9186
#
_entry.id   29abd7bfafcc090c2370dfc156ce9186
#
_cell.length_a   1.000
_cell.length_b   1.000
_cell.length_c   1.000
_cell.angle_alpha   90.00
_cell.angle_beta   90.00
_cell.angle_gamma   90.00
#
_symmetry.space_group_name_H-M   'P 1'
#
loop_
_entity.id
_entity.type
_entity.pdbx_description
1 polymer ?
#
loop_
_entity_poly.entity_id
_entity_poly.type
_entity_poly.pdbx_seq_one_letter_code
_entity_poly.pdbx_strand_id
1 'polypeptide(L)'
;MQFTEEHLSLMKTVRDFASNEIYPFIEEWESSGGFPAHNLFKKLGSIDMLGITKSTKYGGMGLDYSFGIAFAEALGHAWDLGIITAIGVHTDMATPALERYGSEELKDEFLAPAIKGDYVAALALSEAGAGSDLASITTSAKHDGDDYIINGQKMWITNATHADFFCTLVNTSDGEPHKNKSLVVIPSKSPGVTVGQKIEKIGQLTSDTAPVYFEDVRIPKRYCVGEEGEGFVMQMKHLQQERLFLAASMIAVLEKCIVKTMDYCRERRTFGASVLDNQSIQFKLAELQTEVEALRSLVYRACEEEVSGKDMTYLASMAKLKSGRLARQVSDICLQYWGGMGFTFENPASKLYRDGRVASILGGADEIMLQIIFKKMSIK
;
A
#
# COMPACT_ATOMS: atom_id res chain seq x y z
N MET A 1 -19.67 6.19 7.87
CA MET A 1 -19.34 7.29 6.92
C MET A 1 -20.24 7.20 5.70
N GLN A 2 -20.74 8.33 5.21
CA GLN A 2 -21.48 8.39 3.95
C GLN A 2 -20.66 9.24 2.97
N PHE A 3 -20.46 8.74 1.76
CA PHE A 3 -19.81 9.50 0.71
C PHE A 3 -20.75 10.59 0.17
N THR A 4 -20.24 11.81 0.04
CA THR A 4 -20.92 12.94 -0.60
C THR A 4 -20.84 12.82 -2.13
N GLU A 5 -21.54 13.69 -2.86
CA GLU A 5 -21.45 13.75 -4.32
C GLU A 5 -20.00 14.01 -4.82
N GLU A 6 -19.22 14.77 -4.07
CA GLU A 6 -17.80 15.04 -4.38
C GLU A 6 -16.95 13.77 -4.26
N HIS A 7 -17.14 12.97 -3.21
CA HIS A 7 -16.50 11.65 -3.09
C HIS A 7 -16.87 10.74 -4.26
N LEU A 8 -18.16 10.67 -4.60
CA LEU A 8 -18.63 9.84 -5.72
C LEU A 8 -18.07 10.29 -7.07
N SER A 9 -17.90 11.61 -7.27
CA SER A 9 -17.27 12.19 -8.44
C SER A 9 -15.79 11.79 -8.53
N LEU A 10 -15.04 11.92 -7.41
CA LEU A 10 -13.65 11.46 -7.33
C LEU A 10 -13.56 9.95 -7.62
N MET A 11 -14.38 9.15 -6.97
CA MET A 11 -14.41 7.68 -7.19
C MET A 11 -14.68 7.33 -8.66
N LYS A 12 -15.57 8.08 -9.33
CA LYS A 12 -15.83 7.90 -10.76
C LYS A 12 -14.59 8.20 -11.59
N THR A 13 -13.92 9.33 -11.35
CA THR A 13 -12.68 9.70 -12.04
C THR A 13 -11.61 8.61 -11.90
N VAL A 14 -11.43 8.09 -10.68
CA VAL A 14 -10.46 7.02 -10.41
C VAL A 14 -10.82 5.72 -11.13
N ARG A 15 -12.11 5.33 -11.13
CA ARG A 15 -12.57 4.13 -11.85
C ARG A 15 -12.40 4.27 -13.36
N ASP A 16 -12.73 5.43 -13.91
CA ASP A 16 -12.56 5.72 -15.34
C ASP A 16 -11.07 5.67 -15.71
N PHE A 17 -10.20 6.24 -14.89
CA PHE A 17 -8.74 6.14 -15.05
C PHE A 17 -8.26 4.69 -15.01
N ALA A 18 -8.66 3.93 -14.00
CA ALA A 18 -8.28 2.53 -13.86
C ALA A 18 -8.73 1.68 -15.07
N SER A 19 -9.92 1.96 -15.59
CA SER A 19 -10.48 1.25 -16.74
C SER A 19 -9.77 1.58 -18.05
N ASN A 20 -9.27 2.80 -18.20
CA ASN A 20 -8.66 3.26 -19.47
C ASN A 20 -7.12 3.13 -19.46
N GLU A 21 -6.47 3.35 -18.31
CA GLU A 21 -5.03 3.52 -18.22
C GLU A 21 -4.32 2.36 -17.50
N ILE A 22 -5.07 1.45 -16.85
CA ILE A 22 -4.50 0.32 -16.11
C ILE A 22 -5.02 -1.01 -16.66
N TYR A 23 -6.32 -1.23 -16.58
CA TYR A 23 -6.93 -2.53 -16.86
C TYR A 23 -6.56 -3.13 -18.21
N PRO A 24 -6.53 -2.37 -19.33
CA PRO A 24 -6.20 -2.92 -20.65
C PRO A 24 -4.76 -3.39 -20.80
N PHE A 25 -3.86 -2.96 -19.92
CA PHE A 25 -2.41 -3.19 -20.04
C PHE A 25 -1.87 -4.21 -19.02
N ILE A 26 -2.70 -4.75 -18.13
CA ILE A 26 -2.25 -5.63 -17.04
C ILE A 26 -1.50 -6.85 -17.56
N GLU A 27 -2.03 -7.54 -18.58
CA GLU A 27 -1.41 -8.74 -19.15
C GLU A 27 -0.05 -8.44 -19.78
N GLU A 28 0.06 -7.32 -20.48
CA GLU A 28 1.33 -6.84 -21.03
C GLU A 28 2.33 -6.53 -19.93
N TRP A 29 1.90 -5.82 -18.89
CA TRP A 29 2.78 -5.44 -17.77
C TRP A 29 3.20 -6.64 -16.90
N GLU A 30 2.33 -7.62 -16.71
CA GLU A 30 2.70 -8.87 -16.05
C GLU A 30 3.76 -9.63 -16.84
N SER A 31 3.58 -9.73 -18.17
CA SER A 31 4.50 -10.46 -19.06
C SER A 31 5.84 -9.74 -19.25
N SER A 32 5.84 -8.41 -19.29
CA SER A 32 7.07 -7.59 -19.38
C SER A 32 7.78 -7.41 -18.04
N GLY A 33 7.15 -7.88 -16.94
CA GLY A 33 7.73 -7.82 -15.60
C GLY A 33 7.61 -6.47 -14.91
N GLY A 34 6.70 -5.58 -15.33
CA GLY A 34 6.44 -4.32 -14.65
C GLY A 34 5.67 -3.32 -15.48
N PHE A 35 5.04 -2.36 -14.82
CA PHE A 35 4.35 -1.25 -15.48
C PHE A 35 5.29 -0.04 -15.66
N PRO A 36 5.01 0.86 -16.63
CA PRO A 36 5.82 2.06 -16.86
C PRO A 36 5.56 3.12 -15.78
N ALA A 37 6.21 2.96 -14.60
CA ALA A 37 5.89 3.69 -13.39
C ALA A 37 5.84 5.22 -13.59
N HIS A 38 6.92 5.84 -14.10
CA HIS A 38 6.96 7.29 -14.30
C HIS A 38 5.83 7.80 -15.23
N ASN A 39 5.47 7.03 -16.27
CA ASN A 39 4.36 7.40 -17.16
C ASN A 39 3.02 7.34 -16.42
N LEU A 40 2.76 6.26 -15.69
CA LEU A 40 1.49 6.08 -14.96
C LEU A 40 1.36 7.11 -13.82
N PHE A 41 2.44 7.33 -13.04
CA PHE A 41 2.46 8.34 -11.99
C PHE A 41 2.26 9.75 -12.56
N LYS A 42 2.88 10.08 -13.68
CA LYS A 42 2.67 11.37 -14.35
C LYS A 42 1.22 11.59 -14.77
N LYS A 43 0.56 10.55 -15.31
CA LYS A 43 -0.87 10.62 -15.65
C LYS A 43 -1.73 10.80 -14.40
N LEU A 44 -1.46 10.08 -13.31
CA LEU A 44 -2.16 10.25 -12.03
C LEU A 44 -1.97 11.64 -11.44
N GLY A 45 -0.74 12.18 -11.49
CA GLY A 45 -0.44 13.55 -11.07
C GLY A 45 -1.17 14.60 -11.89
N SER A 46 -1.35 14.38 -13.21
CA SER A 46 -2.05 15.32 -14.09
C SER A 46 -3.57 15.44 -13.83
N ILE A 47 -4.12 14.50 -13.06
CA ILE A 47 -5.52 14.51 -12.60
C ILE A 47 -5.62 14.63 -11.07
N ASP A 48 -4.56 15.13 -10.42
CA ASP A 48 -4.44 15.44 -8.99
C ASP A 48 -4.59 14.21 -8.02
N MET A 49 -4.52 12.98 -8.53
CA MET A 49 -4.78 11.77 -7.72
C MET A 49 -3.61 11.36 -6.80
N LEU A 50 -2.43 11.96 -6.93
CA LEU A 50 -1.29 11.66 -6.06
C LEU A 50 -1.21 12.57 -4.82
N GLY A 51 -2.01 13.65 -4.81
CA GLY A 51 -1.98 14.67 -3.76
C GLY A 51 -3.31 14.93 -3.07
N ILE A 52 -4.26 14.01 -3.08
CA ILE A 52 -5.63 14.20 -2.57
C ILE A 52 -5.64 14.79 -1.15
N THR A 53 -4.89 14.23 -0.23
CA THR A 53 -4.83 14.66 1.18
C THR A 53 -3.65 15.61 1.47
N LYS A 54 -2.83 15.93 0.45
CA LYS A 54 -1.65 16.77 0.62
C LYS A 54 -2.00 18.25 0.53
N SER A 55 -1.18 19.10 1.15
CA SER A 55 -1.37 20.54 1.18
C SER A 55 -1.42 21.17 -0.23
N THR A 56 -2.36 22.10 -0.43
CA THR A 56 -2.48 22.89 -1.67
C THR A 56 -1.23 23.72 -1.96
N LYS A 57 -0.45 24.07 -0.93
CA LYS A 57 0.83 24.78 -1.07
C LYS A 57 1.82 24.04 -1.96
N TYR A 58 1.81 22.70 -1.93
CA TYR A 58 2.72 21.85 -2.71
C TYR A 58 2.04 21.20 -3.93
N GLY A 59 0.84 21.65 -4.28
CA GLY A 59 0.07 21.15 -5.42
C GLY A 59 -0.91 20.02 -5.10
N GLY A 60 -1.15 19.72 -3.83
CA GLY A 60 -2.20 18.77 -3.41
C GLY A 60 -3.59 19.39 -3.41
N MET A 61 -4.61 18.57 -3.17
CA MET A 61 -6.02 19.02 -3.13
C MET A 61 -6.42 19.53 -1.74
N GLY A 62 -5.70 19.21 -0.68
CA GLY A 62 -6.00 19.62 0.70
C GLY A 62 -7.29 19.03 1.27
N LEU A 63 -7.76 17.90 0.73
CA LEU A 63 -8.96 17.22 1.18
C LEU A 63 -8.68 16.36 2.42
N ASP A 64 -9.71 16.06 3.19
CA ASP A 64 -9.55 15.20 4.36
C ASP A 64 -9.35 13.72 3.99
N TYR A 65 -9.04 12.89 4.97
CA TYR A 65 -8.68 11.49 4.75
C TYR A 65 -9.83 10.62 4.21
N SER A 66 -11.09 11.07 4.31
CA SER A 66 -12.22 10.34 3.73
C SER A 66 -12.14 10.27 2.19
N PHE A 67 -11.59 11.30 1.55
CA PHE A 67 -11.30 11.28 0.12
C PHE A 67 -10.15 10.33 -0.24
N GLY A 68 -9.14 10.19 0.63
CA GLY A 68 -8.10 9.17 0.49
C GLY A 68 -8.68 7.74 0.53
N ILE A 69 -9.64 7.48 1.41
CA ILE A 69 -10.34 6.18 1.48
C ILE A 69 -11.23 5.96 0.26
N ALA A 70 -11.94 6.98 -0.21
CA ALA A 70 -12.74 6.91 -1.44
C ALA A 70 -11.83 6.60 -2.66
N PHE A 71 -10.67 7.24 -2.74
CA PHE A 71 -9.64 6.94 -3.75
C PHE A 71 -9.18 5.49 -3.68
N ALA A 72 -8.78 5.01 -2.49
CA ALA A 72 -8.28 3.65 -2.29
C ALA A 72 -9.32 2.60 -2.69
N GLU A 73 -10.58 2.75 -2.27
CA GLU A 73 -11.66 1.84 -2.63
C GLU A 73 -11.94 1.86 -4.14
N ALA A 74 -11.97 3.03 -4.76
CA ALA A 74 -12.17 3.18 -6.20
C ALA A 74 -11.01 2.59 -7.01
N LEU A 75 -9.76 2.75 -6.53
CA LEU A 75 -8.56 2.19 -7.17
C LEU A 75 -8.58 0.66 -7.20
N GLY A 76 -9.27 0.00 -6.26
CA GLY A 76 -9.51 -1.44 -6.28
C GLY A 76 -10.16 -1.96 -7.58
N HIS A 77 -10.86 -1.10 -8.33
CA HIS A 77 -11.41 -1.44 -9.65
C HIS A 77 -10.33 -1.65 -10.72
N ALA A 78 -9.09 -1.22 -10.51
CA ALA A 78 -7.95 -1.54 -11.38
C ALA A 78 -7.72 -3.05 -11.49
N TRP A 79 -8.13 -3.82 -10.48
CA TRP A 79 -8.03 -5.28 -10.47
C TRP A 79 -6.59 -5.82 -10.52
N ASP A 80 -5.63 -5.01 -10.12
CA ASP A 80 -4.22 -5.39 -10.03
C ASP A 80 -3.62 -4.88 -8.72
N LEU A 81 -3.39 -5.80 -7.78
CA LEU A 81 -2.88 -5.45 -6.45
C LEU A 81 -1.41 -4.99 -6.49
N GLY A 82 -0.66 -5.32 -7.54
CA GLY A 82 0.70 -4.83 -7.72
C GLY A 82 0.73 -3.32 -7.96
N ILE A 83 -0.06 -2.84 -8.92
CA ILE A 83 -0.16 -1.41 -9.24
C ILE A 83 -0.82 -0.65 -8.08
N ILE A 84 -1.89 -1.19 -7.49
CA ILE A 84 -2.56 -0.60 -6.33
C ILE A 84 -1.56 -0.40 -5.18
N THR A 85 -0.74 -1.42 -4.89
CA THR A 85 0.29 -1.34 -3.85
C THR A 85 1.36 -0.31 -4.22
N ALA A 86 1.83 -0.26 -5.46
CA ALA A 86 2.83 0.70 -5.92
C ALA A 86 2.36 2.15 -5.77
N ILE A 87 1.09 2.43 -6.14
CA ILE A 87 0.47 3.74 -5.94
C ILE A 87 0.35 4.05 -4.45
N GLY A 88 -0.13 3.11 -3.63
CA GLY A 88 -0.27 3.30 -2.19
C GLY A 88 1.06 3.52 -1.47
N VAL A 89 2.14 2.85 -1.92
CA VAL A 89 3.50 3.13 -1.39
C VAL A 89 3.86 4.59 -1.60
N HIS A 90 3.57 5.14 -2.75
CA HIS A 90 3.85 6.53 -3.05
C HIS A 90 2.94 7.48 -2.24
N THR A 91 1.62 7.29 -2.27
CA THR A 91 0.63 8.24 -1.73
C THR A 91 0.45 8.18 -0.22
N ASP A 92 0.43 6.94 0.34
CA ASP A 92 0.00 6.67 1.72
C ASP A 92 1.11 6.12 2.62
N MET A 93 2.28 5.80 2.07
CA MET A 93 3.38 5.20 2.84
C MET A 93 4.64 6.06 2.84
N ALA A 94 5.17 6.47 1.68
CA ALA A 94 6.43 7.20 1.56
C ALA A 94 6.28 8.72 1.77
N THR A 95 5.20 9.32 1.29
CA THR A 95 5.01 10.79 1.31
C THR A 95 4.32 11.36 2.56
N PRO A 96 3.50 10.63 3.36
CA PRO A 96 2.78 11.23 4.49
C PRO A 96 3.68 11.78 5.59
N ALA A 97 4.78 11.11 5.94
CA ALA A 97 5.72 11.64 6.93
C ALA A 97 6.43 12.90 6.41
N LEU A 98 6.81 12.90 5.13
CA LEU A 98 7.40 14.05 4.46
C LEU A 98 6.43 15.25 4.45
N GLU A 99 5.16 15.03 4.11
CA GLU A 99 4.10 16.04 4.17
C GLU A 99 3.97 16.64 5.57
N ARG A 100 3.91 15.80 6.59
CA ARG A 100 3.57 16.25 7.95
C ARG A 100 4.73 16.88 8.70
N TYR A 101 5.96 16.36 8.51
CA TYR A 101 7.11 16.71 9.32
C TYR A 101 8.30 17.27 8.53
N GLY A 102 8.31 17.16 7.21
CA GLY A 102 9.38 17.71 6.37
C GLY A 102 9.47 19.24 6.48
N SER A 103 10.69 19.77 6.36
CA SER A 103 10.89 21.21 6.20
C SER A 103 10.27 21.70 4.90
N GLU A 104 10.05 23.03 4.78
CA GLU A 104 9.53 23.64 3.57
C GLU A 104 10.41 23.29 2.34
N GLU A 105 11.74 23.42 2.51
CA GLU A 105 12.72 23.10 1.47
C GLU A 105 12.64 21.63 1.04
N LEU A 106 12.50 20.72 2.01
CA LEU A 106 12.40 19.29 1.74
C LEU A 106 11.09 18.93 1.01
N LYS A 107 10.00 19.60 1.34
CA LYS A 107 8.72 19.45 0.66
C LYS A 107 8.75 20.01 -0.76
N ASP A 108 9.36 21.17 -0.97
CA ASP A 108 9.52 21.76 -2.30
C ASP A 108 10.39 20.87 -3.20
N GLU A 109 11.47 20.29 -2.64
CA GLU A 109 12.44 19.48 -3.39
C GLU A 109 11.90 18.09 -3.76
N PHE A 110 11.12 17.43 -2.87
CA PHE A 110 10.69 16.04 -3.04
C PHE A 110 9.18 15.83 -3.07
N LEU A 111 8.42 16.50 -2.21
CA LEU A 111 6.98 16.27 -2.12
C LEU A 111 6.23 16.90 -3.30
N ALA A 112 6.52 18.12 -3.66
CA ALA A 112 5.83 18.81 -4.76
C ALA A 112 6.03 18.08 -6.11
N PRO A 113 7.25 17.62 -6.50
CA PRO A 113 7.42 16.77 -7.67
C PRO A 113 6.73 15.41 -7.55
N ALA A 114 6.68 14.80 -6.35
CA ALA A 114 5.97 13.54 -6.13
C ALA A 114 4.46 13.69 -6.34
N ILE A 115 3.85 14.77 -5.82
CA ILE A 115 2.42 15.07 -6.03
C ILE A 115 2.11 15.26 -7.54
N LYS A 116 3.02 15.87 -8.30
CA LYS A 116 2.87 16.04 -9.75
C LYS A 116 3.16 14.79 -10.58
N GLY A 117 3.62 13.71 -9.92
CA GLY A 117 4.03 12.47 -10.58
C GLY A 117 5.33 12.59 -11.40
N ASP A 118 6.13 13.64 -11.16
CA ASP A 118 7.46 13.80 -11.74
C ASP A 118 8.49 12.90 -11.03
N TYR A 119 8.27 12.61 -9.74
CA TYR A 119 9.06 11.71 -8.92
C TYR A 119 8.22 10.55 -8.43
N VAL A 120 8.81 9.37 -8.42
CA VAL A 120 8.28 8.15 -7.78
C VAL A 120 8.94 7.99 -6.42
N ALA A 121 8.13 7.90 -5.38
CA ALA A 121 8.60 7.68 -4.01
C ALA A 121 8.53 6.21 -3.60
N ALA A 122 9.53 5.76 -2.84
CA ALA A 122 9.52 4.46 -2.18
C ALA A 122 9.75 4.59 -0.68
N LEU A 123 9.15 3.69 0.10
CA LEU A 123 9.35 3.59 1.54
C LEU A 123 10.35 2.47 1.86
N ALA A 124 11.47 2.81 2.49
CA ALA A 124 12.57 1.90 2.76
C ALA A 124 12.76 1.68 4.28
N LEU A 125 11.97 0.77 4.86
CA LEU A 125 12.01 0.46 6.29
C LEU A 125 12.67 -0.87 6.58
N SER A 126 12.13 -1.96 6.02
CA SER A 126 12.49 -3.35 6.34
C SER A 126 13.90 -3.71 5.88
N GLU A 127 14.53 -4.63 6.62
CA GLU A 127 15.79 -5.27 6.29
C GLU A 127 15.62 -6.79 6.28
N ALA A 128 16.58 -7.54 5.75
CA ALA A 128 16.53 -8.99 5.72
C ALA A 128 16.33 -9.62 7.12
N GLY A 129 16.89 -8.99 8.15
CA GLY A 129 16.77 -9.41 9.55
C GLY A 129 15.71 -8.66 10.37
N ALA A 130 15.07 -7.62 9.81
CA ALA A 130 14.18 -6.73 10.55
C ALA A 130 12.95 -6.33 9.72
N GLY A 131 11.91 -7.17 9.76
CA GLY A 131 10.62 -6.90 9.13
C GLY A 131 9.56 -6.47 10.15
N SER A 132 9.00 -7.43 10.90
CA SER A 132 8.03 -7.14 11.96
C SER A 132 8.63 -6.34 13.12
N ASP A 133 9.89 -6.56 13.42
CA ASP A 133 10.66 -5.81 14.43
C ASP A 133 11.52 -4.72 13.76
N LEU A 134 10.89 -3.61 13.41
CA LEU A 134 11.59 -2.45 12.84
C LEU A 134 12.51 -1.74 13.85
N ALA A 135 12.41 -2.06 15.14
CA ALA A 135 13.33 -1.53 16.14
C ALA A 135 14.75 -2.12 15.99
N SER A 136 14.87 -3.30 15.37
CA SER A 136 16.13 -4.04 15.18
C SER A 136 16.83 -3.77 13.84
N ILE A 137 16.46 -2.72 13.09
CA ILE A 137 17.18 -2.35 11.85
C ILE A 137 18.64 -1.98 12.16
N THR A 138 19.50 -2.26 11.19
CA THR A 138 20.96 -2.06 11.29
C THR A 138 21.49 -0.95 10.40
N THR A 139 20.75 -0.52 9.37
CA THR A 139 21.14 0.61 8.52
C THR A 139 21.40 1.84 9.37
N SER A 140 22.58 2.43 9.25
CA SER A 140 23.05 3.55 10.06
C SER A 140 23.31 4.81 9.22
N ALA A 141 23.12 5.96 9.85
CA ALA A 141 23.49 7.27 9.32
C ALA A 141 24.41 7.96 10.33
N LYS A 142 25.70 8.01 10.05
CA LYS A 142 26.71 8.64 10.91
C LYS A 142 26.87 10.10 10.53
N HIS A 143 27.03 10.95 11.54
CA HIS A 143 27.32 12.37 11.33
C HIS A 143 28.72 12.58 10.73
N ASP A 144 28.81 13.44 9.71
CA ASP A 144 30.06 13.94 9.15
C ASP A 144 29.88 15.42 8.72
N GLY A 145 30.24 16.33 9.63
CA GLY A 145 29.97 17.76 9.46
C GLY A 145 28.47 18.05 9.34
N ASP A 146 28.04 18.66 8.25
CA ASP A 146 26.64 18.96 7.95
C ASP A 146 25.93 17.87 7.16
N ASP A 147 26.56 16.69 7.03
CA ASP A 147 26.05 15.55 6.28
C ASP A 147 25.84 14.33 7.19
N TYR A 148 25.08 13.37 6.65
CA TYR A 148 25.06 11.97 7.08
C TYR A 148 25.84 11.10 6.09
N ILE A 149 26.56 10.10 6.62
CA ILE A 149 27.11 8.99 5.86
C ILE A 149 26.29 7.76 6.18
N ILE A 150 25.58 7.23 5.17
CA ILE A 150 24.63 6.14 5.34
C ILE A 150 25.23 4.85 4.83
N ASN A 151 25.17 3.80 5.67
CA ASN A 151 25.61 2.45 5.37
C ASN A 151 24.57 1.43 5.82
N GLY A 152 24.30 0.45 4.96
CA GLY A 152 23.37 -0.64 5.24
C GLY A 152 22.60 -1.12 4.03
N GLN A 153 21.51 -1.83 4.29
CA GLN A 153 20.67 -2.37 3.22
C GLN A 153 19.19 -2.40 3.64
N LYS A 154 18.33 -2.23 2.65
CA LYS A 154 16.88 -2.41 2.82
C LYS A 154 16.38 -3.54 1.93
N MET A 155 15.32 -4.23 2.37
CA MET A 155 14.79 -5.41 1.70
C MET A 155 13.28 -5.29 1.49
N TRP A 156 12.77 -5.87 0.42
CA TRP A 156 11.35 -5.88 0.06
C TRP A 156 10.79 -4.49 -0.29
N ILE A 157 11.61 -3.64 -0.92
CA ILE A 157 11.21 -2.26 -1.22
C ILE A 157 10.43 -2.22 -2.52
N THR A 158 9.15 -1.89 -2.42
CA THR A 158 8.26 -1.65 -3.57
C THR A 158 8.57 -0.27 -4.18
N ASN A 159 8.46 -0.15 -5.47
CA ASN A 159 8.89 0.98 -6.31
C ASN A 159 10.43 1.17 -6.38
N ALA A 160 11.23 0.30 -5.79
CA ALA A 160 12.67 0.52 -5.66
C ALA A 160 13.38 0.73 -7.00
N THR A 161 12.99 -0.01 -8.05
CA THR A 161 13.63 0.08 -9.37
C THR A 161 13.25 1.34 -10.15
N HIS A 162 12.20 2.04 -9.70
CA HIS A 162 11.66 3.24 -10.33
C HIS A 162 11.77 4.49 -9.43
N ALA A 163 12.17 4.32 -8.16
CA ALA A 163 12.21 5.41 -7.19
C ALA A 163 13.16 6.52 -7.61
N ASP A 164 12.71 7.76 -7.51
CA ASP A 164 13.57 8.94 -7.57
C ASP A 164 14.15 9.26 -6.19
N PHE A 165 13.42 8.89 -5.12
CA PHE A 165 13.92 8.95 -3.75
C PHE A 165 13.31 7.87 -2.85
N PHE A 166 14.05 7.55 -1.79
CA PHE A 166 13.64 6.65 -0.73
C PHE A 166 13.38 7.43 0.55
N CYS A 167 12.19 7.29 1.14
CA CYS A 167 11.94 7.69 2.51
C CYS A 167 12.42 6.53 3.41
N THR A 168 13.55 6.72 4.08
CA THR A 168 14.33 5.62 4.67
C THR A 168 14.45 5.76 6.19
N LEU A 169 14.15 4.70 6.93
CA LEU A 169 14.40 4.63 8.38
C LEU A 169 15.83 4.15 8.63
N VAL A 170 16.60 4.94 9.38
CA VAL A 170 18.02 4.69 9.68
C VAL A 170 18.30 4.92 11.17
N ASN A 171 19.35 4.28 11.72
CA ASN A 171 19.85 4.59 13.06
C ASN A 171 20.78 5.80 12.98
N THR A 172 20.50 6.86 13.71
CA THR A 172 21.33 8.08 13.78
C THR A 172 22.16 8.16 15.06
N SER A 173 21.92 7.28 16.04
CA SER A 173 22.69 7.19 17.28
C SER A 173 22.67 5.77 17.84
N ASP A 174 23.51 5.51 18.84
CA ASP A 174 23.57 4.24 19.58
C ASP A 174 22.61 4.23 20.80
N GLY A 175 21.61 5.13 20.82
CA GLY A 175 20.65 5.26 21.91
C GLY A 175 19.58 4.17 21.97
N GLU A 176 18.51 4.42 22.72
CA GLU A 176 17.38 3.48 22.87
C GLU A 176 16.74 3.15 21.50
N PRO A 177 16.42 1.87 21.21
CA PRO A 177 15.96 1.42 19.88
C PRO A 177 14.75 2.15 19.29
N HIS A 178 13.94 2.81 20.11
CA HIS A 178 12.77 3.59 19.66
C HIS A 178 13.04 5.10 19.54
N LYS A 179 14.21 5.58 20.01
CA LYS A 179 14.61 6.98 20.03
C LYS A 179 15.92 7.24 19.28
N ASN A 180 16.47 6.24 18.66
CA ASN A 180 17.75 6.33 17.95
C ASN A 180 17.59 6.30 16.43
N LYS A 181 16.34 6.38 15.94
CA LYS A 181 16.05 6.24 14.52
C LYS A 181 15.47 7.53 13.94
N SER A 182 15.99 7.89 12.79
CA SER A 182 15.50 9.03 12.02
C SER A 182 14.94 8.56 10.69
N LEU A 183 14.00 9.31 10.16
CA LEU A 183 13.50 9.12 8.81
C LEU A 183 14.24 10.12 7.92
N VAL A 184 14.88 9.65 6.86
CA VAL A 184 15.67 10.50 5.96
C VAL A 184 15.24 10.28 4.51
N VAL A 185 15.29 11.33 3.70
CA VAL A 185 15.09 11.24 2.26
C VAL A 185 16.45 10.97 1.59
N ILE A 186 16.54 9.90 0.83
CA ILE A 186 17.74 9.53 0.08
C ILE A 186 17.40 9.54 -1.40
N PRO A 187 17.93 10.49 -2.21
CA PRO A 187 17.78 10.46 -3.66
C PRO A 187 18.38 9.18 -4.25
N SER A 188 17.67 8.51 -5.13
CA SER A 188 18.09 7.21 -5.69
C SER A 188 19.39 7.29 -6.51
N LYS A 189 19.70 8.46 -7.04
CA LYS A 189 20.91 8.72 -7.84
C LYS A 189 22.11 9.18 -6.99
N SER A 190 21.99 9.21 -5.67
CA SER A 190 23.12 9.55 -4.80
C SER A 190 24.27 8.53 -4.98
N PRO A 191 25.52 8.95 -5.06
CA PRO A 191 26.67 8.04 -5.09
C PRO A 191 26.61 7.06 -3.90
N GLY A 192 26.86 5.77 -4.16
CA GLY A 192 26.78 4.71 -3.15
C GLY A 192 25.40 4.08 -2.98
N VAL A 193 24.33 4.60 -3.62
CA VAL A 193 23.02 3.93 -3.68
C VAL A 193 23.03 2.91 -4.81
N THR A 194 22.72 1.67 -4.49
CA THR A 194 22.55 0.60 -5.48
C THR A 194 21.21 -0.10 -5.26
N VAL A 195 20.37 -0.13 -6.30
CA VAL A 195 19.16 -0.96 -6.32
C VAL A 195 19.51 -2.32 -6.90
N GLY A 196 19.21 -3.37 -6.15
CA GLY A 196 19.48 -4.73 -6.58
C GLY A 196 18.48 -5.23 -7.62
N GLN A 197 18.62 -6.49 -8.00
CA GLN A 197 17.71 -7.11 -8.96
C GLN A 197 16.29 -7.18 -8.42
N LYS A 198 15.31 -6.99 -9.31
CA LYS A 198 13.90 -7.22 -9.01
C LYS A 198 13.70 -8.64 -8.49
N ILE A 199 13.01 -8.77 -7.36
CA ILE A 199 12.68 -10.06 -6.75
C ILE A 199 11.51 -10.70 -7.50
N GLU A 200 11.68 -11.95 -7.91
CA GLU A 200 10.59 -12.74 -8.45
C GLU A 200 9.60 -13.11 -7.33
N LYS A 201 8.35 -12.76 -7.50
CA LYS A 201 7.28 -12.96 -6.53
C LYS A 201 6.25 -13.94 -7.05
N ILE A 202 5.49 -14.57 -6.16
CA ILE A 202 4.36 -15.45 -6.55
C ILE A 202 3.13 -14.69 -7.01
N GLY A 203 3.06 -13.38 -6.76
CA GLY A 203 1.96 -12.48 -7.13
C GLY A 203 2.41 -11.03 -7.19
N GLN A 204 1.45 -10.12 -7.51
CA GLN A 204 1.75 -8.71 -7.74
C GLN A 204 2.88 -8.53 -8.79
N LEU A 205 2.78 -9.24 -9.89
CA LEU A 205 3.85 -9.35 -10.90
C LEU A 205 4.09 -8.03 -11.63
N THR A 206 3.07 -7.19 -11.74
CA THR A 206 3.15 -5.86 -12.34
C THR A 206 4.03 -4.89 -11.54
N SER A 207 4.11 -5.04 -10.21
CA SER A 207 4.99 -4.18 -9.39
C SER A 207 6.39 -4.77 -9.26
N ASP A 208 7.36 -3.89 -9.10
CA ASP A 208 8.69 -4.25 -8.68
C ASP A 208 8.76 -4.41 -7.15
N THR A 209 9.75 -5.16 -6.73
CA THR A 209 10.19 -5.24 -5.34
C THR A 209 11.67 -5.59 -5.40
N ALA A 210 12.53 -4.78 -4.78
CA ALA A 210 13.98 -5.03 -4.84
C ALA A 210 14.66 -4.70 -3.50
N PRO A 211 15.87 -5.24 -3.25
CA PRO A 211 16.74 -4.75 -2.20
C PRO A 211 17.37 -3.42 -2.60
N VAL A 212 17.68 -2.58 -1.62
CA VAL A 212 18.41 -1.32 -1.80
C VAL A 212 19.63 -1.32 -0.87
N TYR A 213 20.78 -1.00 -1.41
CA TYR A 213 22.05 -0.99 -0.70
C TYR A 213 22.60 0.44 -0.60
N PHE A 214 23.16 0.77 0.54
CA PHE A 214 23.79 2.05 0.84
C PHE A 214 25.24 1.80 1.25
N GLU A 215 26.18 2.36 0.49
CA GLU A 215 27.63 2.21 0.68
C GLU A 215 28.24 3.61 0.71
N ASP A 216 28.55 4.11 1.91
CA ASP A 216 29.04 5.46 2.17
C ASP A 216 28.21 6.57 1.49
N VAL A 217 26.88 6.42 1.47
CA VAL A 217 25.98 7.38 0.84
C VAL A 217 25.98 8.68 1.64
N ARG A 218 26.46 9.75 1.03
CA ARG A 218 26.50 11.08 1.64
C ARG A 218 25.24 11.87 1.26
N ILE A 219 24.48 12.31 2.29
CA ILE A 219 23.34 13.22 2.13
C ILE A 219 23.43 14.36 3.16
N PRO A 220 22.94 15.57 2.84
CA PRO A 220 22.88 16.67 3.81
C PRO A 220 21.89 16.37 4.94
N LYS A 221 22.22 16.79 6.16
CA LYS A 221 21.36 16.62 7.35
C LYS A 221 19.98 17.22 7.18
N ARG A 222 19.83 18.25 6.35
CA ARG A 222 18.52 18.83 6.01
C ARG A 222 17.56 17.84 5.34
N TYR A 223 18.04 16.67 4.91
CA TYR A 223 17.20 15.59 4.38
C TYR A 223 16.59 14.71 5.48
N CYS A 224 16.83 15.02 6.75
CA CYS A 224 16.08 14.42 7.86
C CYS A 224 14.64 14.94 7.87
N VAL A 225 13.69 14.02 7.94
CA VAL A 225 12.26 14.34 8.02
C VAL A 225 11.90 14.54 9.49
N GLY A 226 11.57 15.76 9.86
CA GLY A 226 11.30 16.13 11.24
C GLY A 226 12.56 16.14 12.12
N GLU A 227 12.40 15.83 13.38
CA GLU A 227 13.49 15.83 14.36
C GLU A 227 14.27 14.51 14.34
N GLU A 228 15.59 14.60 14.47
CA GLU A 228 16.45 13.44 14.58
C GLU A 228 16.09 12.60 15.82
N GLY A 229 16.07 11.28 15.67
CA GLY A 229 15.68 10.33 16.72
C GLY A 229 14.16 10.07 16.81
N GLU A 230 13.33 10.89 16.20
CA GLU A 230 11.85 10.73 16.24
C GLU A 230 11.28 9.90 15.06
N GLY A 231 12.12 9.46 14.13
CA GLY A 231 11.70 8.77 12.90
C GLY A 231 10.89 7.51 13.16
N PHE A 232 11.24 6.72 14.18
CA PHE A 232 10.48 5.52 14.53
C PHE A 232 9.05 5.86 14.97
N VAL A 233 8.90 6.84 15.86
CA VAL A 233 7.57 7.24 16.37
C VAL A 233 6.72 7.86 15.28
N MET A 234 7.32 8.71 14.44
CA MET A 234 6.65 9.29 13.27
C MET A 234 6.14 8.19 12.34
N GLN A 235 6.99 7.23 11.99
CA GLN A 235 6.60 6.14 11.09
C GLN A 235 5.51 5.25 11.69
N MET A 236 5.58 4.92 12.98
CA MET A 236 4.53 4.13 13.65
C MET A 236 3.16 4.81 13.59
N LYS A 237 3.09 6.14 13.63
CA LYS A 237 1.83 6.88 13.45
C LYS A 237 1.30 6.77 12.01
N HIS A 238 2.17 6.87 11.01
CA HIS A 238 1.76 6.81 9.59
C HIS A 238 1.41 5.40 9.11
N LEU A 239 1.94 4.35 9.73
CA LEU A 239 1.55 2.97 9.41
C LEU A 239 0.05 2.71 9.54
N GLN A 240 -0.70 3.55 10.27
CA GLN A 240 -2.16 3.40 10.37
C GLN A 240 -2.86 3.77 9.06
N GLN A 241 -2.41 4.83 8.40
CA GLN A 241 -2.93 5.23 7.07
C GLN A 241 -2.61 4.16 6.02
N GLU A 242 -1.36 3.67 5.99
CA GLU A 242 -0.95 2.53 5.16
C GLU A 242 -1.90 1.32 5.32
N ARG A 243 -2.14 0.90 6.57
CA ARG A 243 -3.01 -0.24 6.88
C ARG A 243 -4.44 -0.03 6.41
N LEU A 244 -4.94 1.18 6.58
CA LEU A 244 -6.31 1.51 6.19
C LEU A 244 -6.45 1.63 4.67
N PHE A 245 -5.45 2.20 3.97
CA PHE A 245 -5.39 2.20 2.50
C PHE A 245 -5.42 0.78 1.93
N LEU A 246 -4.58 -0.12 2.45
CA LEU A 246 -4.54 -1.52 2.02
C LEU A 246 -5.87 -2.25 2.26
N ALA A 247 -6.55 -1.96 3.37
CA ALA A 247 -7.84 -2.56 3.66
C ALA A 247 -8.95 -2.01 2.75
N ALA A 248 -8.96 -0.70 2.49
CA ALA A 248 -9.93 -0.04 1.64
C ALA A 248 -9.81 -0.49 0.16
N SER A 249 -8.59 -0.51 -0.37
CA SER A 249 -8.34 -0.91 -1.76
C SER A 249 -8.71 -2.38 -2.04
N MET A 250 -8.68 -3.23 -1.01
CA MET A 250 -9.05 -4.64 -1.14
C MET A 250 -10.55 -4.85 -1.35
N ILE A 251 -11.43 -3.95 -0.87
CA ILE A 251 -12.89 -4.12 -0.87
C ILE A 251 -13.41 -4.39 -2.28
N ALA A 252 -13.15 -3.49 -3.24
CA ALA A 252 -13.63 -3.64 -4.62
C ALA A 252 -13.02 -4.86 -5.34
N VAL A 253 -11.79 -5.24 -4.99
CA VAL A 253 -11.14 -6.43 -5.53
C VAL A 253 -11.86 -7.70 -5.08
N LEU A 254 -12.22 -7.79 -3.80
CA LEU A 254 -12.96 -8.94 -3.25
C LEU A 254 -14.35 -9.06 -3.86
N GLU A 255 -15.10 -7.96 -3.93
CA GLU A 255 -16.43 -7.93 -4.55
C GLU A 255 -16.38 -8.39 -6.01
N LYS A 256 -15.43 -7.86 -6.78
CA LYS A 256 -15.28 -8.24 -8.20
C LYS A 256 -14.95 -9.72 -8.36
N CYS A 257 -14.15 -10.32 -7.45
CA CYS A 257 -13.88 -11.75 -7.46
C CYS A 257 -15.16 -12.57 -7.20
N ILE A 258 -15.94 -12.18 -6.20
CA ILE A 258 -17.21 -12.84 -5.85
C ILE A 258 -18.18 -12.75 -7.03
N VAL A 259 -18.38 -11.56 -7.61
CA VAL A 259 -19.31 -11.33 -8.73
C VAL A 259 -18.90 -12.14 -9.96
N LYS A 260 -17.62 -12.09 -10.36
CA LYS A 260 -17.11 -12.90 -11.49
C LYS A 260 -17.29 -14.41 -11.26
N THR A 261 -17.12 -14.87 -10.03
CA THR A 261 -17.34 -16.28 -9.66
C THR A 261 -18.82 -16.63 -9.73
N MET A 262 -19.71 -15.76 -9.27
CA MET A 262 -21.15 -15.95 -9.36
C MET A 262 -21.59 -16.03 -10.83
N ASP A 263 -21.09 -15.14 -11.71
CA ASP A 263 -21.40 -15.14 -13.13
C ASP A 263 -20.93 -16.43 -13.81
N TYR A 264 -19.71 -16.85 -13.55
CA TYR A 264 -19.21 -18.13 -14.03
C TYR A 264 -20.07 -19.31 -13.57
N CYS A 265 -20.43 -19.38 -12.27
CA CYS A 265 -21.27 -20.44 -11.72
C CYS A 265 -22.68 -20.43 -12.33
N ARG A 266 -23.20 -19.27 -12.75
CA ARG A 266 -24.48 -19.13 -13.44
C ARG A 266 -24.47 -19.73 -14.85
N GLU A 267 -23.35 -19.53 -15.57
CA GLU A 267 -23.18 -20.02 -16.94
C GLU A 267 -22.78 -21.49 -16.98
N ARG A 268 -21.94 -21.91 -16.05
CA ARG A 268 -21.41 -23.27 -16.01
C ARG A 268 -22.51 -24.27 -15.62
N ARG A 269 -22.72 -25.30 -16.45
CA ARG A 269 -23.71 -26.34 -16.22
C ARG A 269 -23.03 -27.67 -15.86
N THR A 270 -23.55 -28.37 -14.84
CA THR A 270 -23.16 -29.71 -14.44
C THR A 270 -24.40 -30.50 -14.06
N PHE A 271 -24.46 -31.77 -14.43
CA PHE A 271 -25.63 -32.62 -14.15
C PHE A 271 -26.97 -32.04 -14.61
N GLY A 272 -26.96 -31.28 -15.70
CA GLY A 272 -28.19 -30.66 -16.27
C GLY A 272 -28.63 -29.33 -15.66
N ALA A 273 -28.01 -28.86 -14.58
CA ALA A 273 -28.32 -27.62 -13.88
C ALA A 273 -27.15 -26.62 -13.88
N SER A 274 -27.42 -25.37 -13.57
CA SER A 274 -26.39 -24.36 -13.32
C SER A 274 -25.61 -24.73 -12.03
N VAL A 275 -24.32 -24.51 -12.01
CA VAL A 275 -23.51 -24.67 -10.78
C VAL A 275 -24.04 -23.75 -9.68
N LEU A 276 -24.54 -22.56 -10.04
CA LEU A 276 -25.12 -21.60 -9.10
C LEU A 276 -26.44 -22.09 -8.48
N ASP A 277 -27.13 -23.08 -9.06
CA ASP A 277 -28.37 -23.64 -8.50
C ASP A 277 -28.10 -24.41 -7.19
N ASN A 278 -26.85 -24.74 -6.92
CA ASN A 278 -26.48 -25.38 -5.65
C ASN A 278 -26.56 -24.38 -4.48
N GLN A 279 -27.45 -24.65 -3.55
CA GLN A 279 -27.70 -23.79 -2.39
C GLN A 279 -26.44 -23.56 -1.53
N SER A 280 -25.56 -24.58 -1.41
CA SER A 280 -24.28 -24.45 -0.70
C SER A 280 -23.35 -23.39 -1.30
N ILE A 281 -23.38 -23.24 -2.63
CA ILE A 281 -22.58 -22.22 -3.35
C ILE A 281 -23.20 -20.85 -3.12
N GLN A 282 -24.55 -20.73 -3.27
CA GLN A 282 -25.27 -19.48 -3.03
C GLN A 282 -25.01 -18.94 -1.61
N PHE A 283 -25.16 -19.81 -0.61
CA PHE A 283 -24.94 -19.43 0.79
C PHE A 283 -23.52 -18.98 1.04
N LYS A 284 -22.54 -19.70 0.49
CA LYS A 284 -21.14 -19.34 0.68
C LYS A 284 -20.76 -18.03 0.04
N LEU A 285 -21.25 -17.75 -1.17
CA LEU A 285 -21.02 -16.44 -1.81
C LEU A 285 -21.70 -15.30 -1.03
N ALA A 286 -22.90 -15.54 -0.48
CA ALA A 286 -23.61 -14.58 0.37
C ALA A 286 -22.85 -14.31 1.70
N GLU A 287 -22.29 -15.35 2.32
CA GLU A 287 -21.41 -15.19 3.50
C GLU A 287 -20.18 -14.34 3.18
N LEU A 288 -19.50 -14.63 2.05
CA LEU A 288 -18.32 -13.86 1.64
C LEU A 288 -18.68 -12.38 1.40
N GLN A 289 -19.78 -12.09 0.73
CA GLN A 289 -20.23 -10.71 0.52
C GLN A 289 -20.57 -10.02 1.84
N THR A 290 -21.21 -10.71 2.78
CA THR A 290 -21.48 -10.19 4.13
C THR A 290 -20.17 -9.81 4.85
N GLU A 291 -19.13 -10.62 4.73
CA GLU A 291 -17.81 -10.36 5.31
C GLU A 291 -17.10 -9.16 4.66
N VAL A 292 -17.31 -8.95 3.34
CA VAL A 292 -16.81 -7.77 2.63
C VAL A 292 -17.51 -6.50 3.14
N GLU A 293 -18.83 -6.51 3.34
CA GLU A 293 -19.57 -5.38 3.92
C GLU A 293 -19.16 -5.09 5.37
N ALA A 294 -18.88 -6.13 6.15
CA ALA A 294 -18.33 -5.96 7.49
C ALA A 294 -16.92 -5.31 7.46
N LEU A 295 -16.08 -5.66 6.48
CA LEU A 295 -14.79 -5.01 6.25
C LEU A 295 -14.97 -3.53 5.87
N ARG A 296 -15.87 -3.22 4.92
CA ARG A 296 -16.18 -1.84 4.51
C ARG A 296 -16.62 -0.99 5.69
N SER A 297 -17.55 -1.52 6.50
CA SER A 297 -18.04 -0.84 7.70
C SER A 297 -16.91 -0.53 8.69
N LEU A 298 -15.96 -1.44 8.86
CA LEU A 298 -14.81 -1.28 9.73
C LEU A 298 -13.83 -0.22 9.20
N VAL A 299 -13.56 -0.22 7.88
CA VAL A 299 -12.73 0.78 7.20
C VAL A 299 -13.34 2.17 7.35
N TYR A 300 -14.64 2.31 7.10
CA TYR A 300 -15.32 3.61 7.19
C TYR A 300 -15.35 4.15 8.62
N ARG A 301 -15.55 3.27 9.61
CA ARG A 301 -15.46 3.66 11.01
C ARG A 301 -14.07 4.11 11.41
N ALA A 302 -13.02 3.42 10.95
CA ALA A 302 -11.64 3.83 11.21
C ALA A 302 -11.32 5.19 10.56
N CYS A 303 -11.83 5.42 9.34
CA CYS A 303 -11.71 6.70 8.65
C CYS A 303 -12.38 7.86 9.42
N GLU A 304 -13.58 7.64 9.96
CA GLU A 304 -14.30 8.64 10.80
C GLU A 304 -13.50 9.02 12.06
N GLU A 305 -12.80 8.07 12.69
CA GLU A 305 -11.92 8.38 13.82
C GLU A 305 -10.75 9.28 13.37
N GLU A 306 -10.10 8.95 12.24
CA GLU A 306 -9.00 9.76 11.69
C GLU A 306 -9.45 11.18 11.34
N VAL A 307 -10.55 11.33 10.60
CA VAL A 307 -11.11 12.65 10.21
C VAL A 307 -11.50 13.48 11.44
N SER A 308 -11.94 12.83 12.51
CA SER A 308 -12.24 13.50 13.80
C SER A 308 -11.00 13.76 14.67
N GLY A 309 -9.80 13.46 14.19
CA GLY A 309 -8.54 13.66 14.93
C GLY A 309 -8.28 12.67 16.06
N LYS A 310 -9.00 11.54 16.08
CA LYS A 310 -8.84 10.47 17.07
C LYS A 310 -7.84 9.41 16.62
N ASP A 311 -7.32 8.64 17.57
CA ASP A 311 -6.42 7.52 17.31
C ASP A 311 -7.17 6.34 16.68
N MET A 312 -6.99 6.13 15.38
CA MET A 312 -7.57 5.01 14.64
C MET A 312 -6.78 3.70 14.73
N THR A 313 -5.67 3.64 15.48
CA THR A 313 -4.74 2.49 15.52
C THR A 313 -5.45 1.15 15.72
N TYR A 314 -6.40 1.11 16.65
CA TYR A 314 -7.15 -0.10 16.98
C TYR A 314 -7.99 -0.59 15.80
N LEU A 315 -8.76 0.30 15.20
CA LEU A 315 -9.67 -0.02 14.08
C LEU A 315 -8.90 -0.29 12.78
N ALA A 316 -7.86 0.49 12.48
CA ALA A 316 -7.02 0.28 11.32
C ALA A 316 -6.30 -1.08 11.38
N SER A 317 -5.83 -1.50 12.57
CA SER A 317 -5.23 -2.83 12.76
C SER A 317 -6.24 -3.95 12.56
N MET A 318 -7.50 -3.78 13.01
CA MET A 318 -8.58 -4.73 12.77
C MET A 318 -8.96 -4.81 11.29
N ALA A 319 -9.08 -3.66 10.61
CA ALA A 319 -9.42 -3.61 9.19
C ALA A 319 -8.35 -4.32 8.35
N LYS A 320 -7.08 -4.06 8.62
CA LYS A 320 -5.96 -4.70 7.93
C LYS A 320 -5.92 -6.22 8.16
N LEU A 321 -6.06 -6.65 9.40
CA LEU A 321 -6.14 -8.08 9.75
C LEU A 321 -7.29 -8.77 9.01
N LYS A 322 -8.49 -8.15 9.05
CA LYS A 322 -9.69 -8.68 8.40
C LYS A 322 -9.51 -8.73 6.88
N SER A 323 -8.98 -7.68 6.25
CA SER A 323 -8.77 -7.64 4.80
C SER A 323 -7.82 -8.72 4.31
N GLY A 324 -6.67 -8.94 4.98
CA GLY A 324 -5.71 -9.97 4.61
C GLY A 324 -6.27 -11.39 4.76
N ARG A 325 -7.01 -11.66 5.83
CA ARG A 325 -7.68 -12.96 6.04
C ARG A 325 -8.80 -13.20 5.04
N LEU A 326 -9.59 -12.16 4.77
CA LEU A 326 -10.71 -12.25 3.84
C LEU A 326 -10.22 -12.43 2.39
N ALA A 327 -9.10 -11.79 2.00
CA ALA A 327 -8.49 -12.00 0.68
C ALA A 327 -8.13 -13.48 0.45
N ARG A 328 -7.58 -14.14 1.47
CA ARG A 328 -7.28 -15.59 1.42
C ARG A 328 -8.55 -16.42 1.33
N GLN A 329 -9.56 -16.10 2.12
CA GLN A 329 -10.83 -16.85 2.16
C GLN A 329 -11.61 -16.71 0.84
N VAL A 330 -11.75 -15.49 0.33
CA VAL A 330 -12.47 -15.22 -0.93
C VAL A 330 -11.76 -15.89 -2.10
N SER A 331 -10.44 -15.71 -2.21
CA SER A 331 -9.69 -16.28 -3.33
C SER A 331 -9.72 -17.80 -3.36
N ASP A 332 -9.55 -18.45 -2.21
CA ASP A 332 -9.58 -19.93 -2.09
C ASP A 332 -10.95 -20.50 -2.45
N ILE A 333 -12.02 -19.96 -1.87
CA ILE A 333 -13.39 -20.41 -2.12
C ILE A 333 -13.81 -20.15 -3.58
N CYS A 334 -13.53 -18.97 -4.09
CA CYS A 334 -13.84 -18.62 -5.48
C CYS A 334 -13.08 -19.53 -6.47
N LEU A 335 -11.78 -19.74 -6.24
CA LEU A 335 -10.95 -20.63 -7.06
C LEU A 335 -11.54 -22.05 -7.11
N GLN A 336 -11.99 -22.58 -5.96
CA GLN A 336 -12.65 -23.89 -5.89
C GLN A 336 -13.89 -23.95 -6.78
N TYR A 337 -14.72 -22.90 -6.81
CA TYR A 337 -15.95 -22.87 -7.60
C TYR A 337 -15.71 -22.69 -9.12
N TRP A 338 -14.58 -22.13 -9.51
CA TRP A 338 -14.11 -22.12 -10.89
C TRP A 338 -13.64 -23.50 -11.37
N GLY A 339 -13.41 -24.47 -10.47
CA GLY A 339 -12.93 -25.81 -10.80
C GLY A 339 -11.59 -25.79 -11.55
N GLY A 340 -11.42 -26.61 -12.58
CA GLY A 340 -10.18 -26.65 -13.37
C GLY A 340 -9.78 -25.30 -13.97
N MET A 341 -10.75 -24.49 -14.38
CA MET A 341 -10.49 -23.11 -14.85
C MET A 341 -9.91 -22.23 -13.76
N GLY A 342 -10.26 -22.42 -12.49
CA GLY A 342 -9.68 -21.71 -11.35
C GLY A 342 -8.20 -21.96 -11.17
N PHE A 343 -7.66 -23.05 -11.71
CA PHE A 343 -6.24 -23.41 -11.60
C PHE A 343 -5.38 -22.89 -12.77
N THR A 344 -5.97 -22.13 -13.68
CA THR A 344 -5.22 -21.46 -14.75
C THR A 344 -4.64 -20.12 -14.26
N PHE A 345 -3.55 -19.69 -14.85
CA PHE A 345 -2.83 -18.49 -14.42
C PHE A 345 -3.64 -17.20 -14.66
N GLU A 346 -4.38 -17.11 -15.76
CA GLU A 346 -5.20 -15.99 -16.19
C GLU A 346 -6.53 -15.86 -15.41
N ASN A 347 -6.92 -16.89 -14.66
CA ASN A 347 -8.19 -16.85 -13.93
C ASN A 347 -8.21 -15.78 -12.85
N PRO A 348 -9.30 -14.99 -12.71
CA PRO A 348 -9.38 -13.92 -11.73
C PRO A 348 -9.25 -14.37 -10.28
N ALA A 349 -9.78 -15.55 -9.93
CA ALA A 349 -9.66 -16.08 -8.58
C ALA A 349 -8.21 -16.53 -8.27
N SER A 350 -7.53 -17.16 -9.24
CA SER A 350 -6.12 -17.52 -9.09
C SER A 350 -5.20 -16.30 -9.04
N LYS A 351 -5.53 -15.22 -9.79
CA LYS A 351 -4.81 -13.95 -9.68
C LYS A 351 -4.94 -13.38 -8.26
N LEU A 352 -6.17 -13.29 -7.74
CA LEU A 352 -6.38 -12.83 -6.36
C LEU A 352 -5.71 -13.76 -5.33
N TYR A 353 -5.68 -15.07 -5.55
CA TYR A 353 -5.02 -16.04 -4.67
C TYR A 353 -3.52 -15.75 -4.57
N ARG A 354 -2.86 -15.46 -5.67
CA ARG A 354 -1.43 -15.10 -5.70
C ARG A 354 -1.19 -13.70 -5.15
N ASP A 355 -1.89 -12.71 -5.65
CA ASP A 355 -1.67 -11.29 -5.32
C ASP A 355 -2.12 -10.93 -3.92
N GLY A 356 -3.27 -11.47 -3.49
CA GLY A 356 -3.88 -11.18 -2.20
C GLY A 356 -3.18 -11.87 -1.02
N ARG A 357 -2.37 -12.92 -1.28
CA ARG A 357 -1.70 -13.67 -0.20
C ARG A 357 -0.78 -12.78 0.64
N VAL A 358 -0.12 -11.82 0.03
CA VAL A 358 0.81 -10.93 0.71
C VAL A 358 0.11 -9.94 1.66
N ALA A 359 -1.20 -9.72 1.52
CA ALA A 359 -1.97 -8.84 2.40
C ALA A 359 -1.99 -9.26 3.89
N SER A 360 -1.70 -10.53 4.19
CA SER A 360 -1.48 -11.02 5.56
C SER A 360 -0.03 -10.85 6.05
N ILE A 361 0.86 -10.25 5.24
CA ILE A 361 2.31 -10.14 5.51
C ILE A 361 2.76 -8.69 5.50
N LEU A 362 2.55 -7.98 4.37
CA LEU A 362 2.97 -6.58 4.20
C LEU A 362 2.15 -5.62 5.09
N GLY A 363 2.69 -4.46 5.40
CA GLY A 363 2.00 -3.44 6.22
C GLY A 363 1.79 -3.88 7.68
N GLY A 364 2.49 -4.93 8.13
CA GLY A 364 2.39 -5.61 9.40
C GLY A 364 1.68 -6.96 9.29
N ALA A 365 2.41 -8.03 9.65
CA ALA A 365 1.86 -9.39 9.63
C ALA A 365 0.61 -9.53 10.51
N ASP A 366 -0.24 -10.52 10.22
CA ASP A 366 -1.47 -10.80 10.98
C ASP A 366 -1.18 -10.89 12.49
N GLU A 367 -0.05 -11.48 12.88
CA GLU A 367 0.39 -11.64 14.26
C GLU A 367 0.69 -10.29 14.92
N ILE A 368 1.29 -9.36 14.18
CA ILE A 368 1.54 -7.99 14.67
C ILE A 368 0.23 -7.23 14.84
N MET A 369 -0.72 -7.40 13.90
CA MET A 369 -2.06 -6.80 14.05
C MET A 369 -2.77 -7.31 15.29
N LEU A 370 -2.74 -8.63 15.54
CA LEU A 370 -3.31 -9.25 16.73
C LEU A 370 -2.65 -8.73 18.02
N GLN A 371 -1.32 -8.57 18.02
CA GLN A 371 -0.59 -8.02 19.16
C GLN A 371 -1.02 -6.57 19.47
N ILE A 372 -1.15 -5.72 18.45
CA ILE A 372 -1.59 -4.33 18.61
C ILE A 372 -3.03 -4.29 19.14
N ILE A 373 -3.92 -5.08 18.54
CA ILE A 373 -5.34 -5.18 18.95
C ILE A 373 -5.42 -5.59 20.41
N PHE A 374 -4.71 -6.65 20.82
CA PHE A 374 -4.73 -7.14 22.19
C PHE A 374 -4.20 -6.11 23.19
N LYS A 375 -3.09 -5.43 22.87
CA LYS A 375 -2.58 -4.33 23.71
C LYS A 375 -3.61 -3.22 23.90
N LYS A 376 -4.32 -2.82 22.85
CA LYS A 376 -5.36 -1.78 22.93
C LYS A 376 -6.61 -2.22 23.70
N MET A 377 -6.95 -3.53 23.69
CA MET A 377 -8.03 -4.08 24.53
C MET A 377 -7.69 -4.03 26.02
N SER A 378 -6.42 -4.22 26.37
CA SER A 378 -5.96 -4.30 27.76
C SER A 378 -5.79 -2.92 28.44
N ILE A 379 -5.91 -1.81 27.69
CA ILE A 379 -5.76 -0.44 28.19
C ILE A 379 -7.14 0.23 28.45
N LYS A 380 -8.22 -0.43 28.06
CA LYS A 380 -9.58 -0.01 28.39
C LYS A 380 -10.00 -0.62 29.72
#